data_69eeb5d9ffb13a1aa087908dca30914b
#
_entry.id   69eeb5d9ffb13a1aa087908dca30914b
#
_cell.length_a   1.000
_cell.length_b   1.000
_cell.length_c   1.000
_cell.angle_alpha   90.00
_cell.angle_beta   90.00
_cell.angle_gamma   90.00
#
_symmetry.space_group_name_H-M   'P 1'
#
loop_
_entity.id
_entity.type
_entity.pdbx_description
1 polymer ?
#
loop_
_entity_poly.entity_id
_entity_poly.type
_entity_poly.pdbx_seq_one_letter_code
_entity_poly.pdbx_strand_id
1 'polypeptide(L)'
;MTWPLWLRWALALPLFTLNLYACRQLLLPLAPFPGLFLTAALIAFLLDLPSRWLVGRGLPRWLAIVVVTAVTASALVLAAITLVPLLINQLVQLINALPGLLAAAESWIDHVQDWSMERGLPSDFGDLSSDLVTGLSRLASQFSQRLLGILGTTLGTTINAVIVLVLAVFFLLGGESISQGLVRWLPERWQHLVVHTITRTFRGYFAGQVVLALILSVGQIVVFSVLGIPYGVLFAVLIGFTTLVPYASALMIVAVSTLLAIQDPRTGLEILAAAIAVGQVVDQVIQPHLMGNLLGLQPAWLLIVLPIGARAGDLFGLGSLLGLLVAVPVASCTKTFVDAWQARLSPEPE
;
A
#
# COMPACT_ATOMS: atom_id res chain seq x y z
N MET A 1 -0.35 -44.23 20.89
CA MET A 1 -0.09 -44.45 19.45
C MET A 1 0.50 -43.17 18.87
N THR A 2 1.81 -43.15 18.59
CA THR A 2 2.49 -41.99 17.97
C THR A 2 2.50 -42.22 16.46
N TRP A 3 1.73 -41.42 15.78
CA TRP A 3 1.68 -41.45 14.29
C TRP A 3 3.06 -41.21 13.72
N PRO A 4 3.52 -41.91 12.67
CA PRO A 4 4.80 -41.70 12.04
C PRO A 4 4.92 -40.30 11.47
N LEU A 5 6.09 -39.69 11.53
CA LEU A 5 6.35 -38.30 11.13
C LEU A 5 5.86 -37.98 9.71
N TRP A 6 6.05 -38.89 8.76
CA TRP A 6 5.59 -38.69 7.37
C TRP A 6 4.06 -38.57 7.27
N LEU A 7 3.29 -39.29 8.08
CA LEU A 7 1.82 -39.23 8.09
C LEU A 7 1.32 -37.93 8.73
N ARG A 8 2.05 -37.39 9.72
CA ARG A 8 1.75 -36.08 10.32
C ARG A 8 1.92 -34.97 9.30
N TRP A 9 2.98 -35.00 8.51
CA TRP A 9 3.20 -34.03 7.45
C TRP A 9 2.23 -34.21 6.27
N ALA A 10 1.92 -35.45 5.88
CA ALA A 10 0.93 -35.73 4.84
C ALA A 10 -0.47 -35.27 5.20
N LEU A 11 -0.86 -35.34 6.47
CA LEU A 11 -2.16 -34.84 6.95
C LEU A 11 -2.16 -33.35 7.28
N ALA A 12 -1.02 -32.77 7.62
CA ALA A 12 -0.92 -31.35 7.99
C ALA A 12 -1.32 -30.44 6.82
N LEU A 13 -0.86 -30.72 5.60
CA LEU A 13 -1.18 -29.94 4.40
C LEU A 13 -2.68 -29.93 4.07
N PRO A 14 -3.39 -31.08 3.92
CA PRO A 14 -4.83 -31.07 3.63
C PRO A 14 -5.66 -30.53 4.79
N LEU A 15 -5.27 -30.76 6.05
CA LEU A 15 -5.96 -30.14 7.19
C LEU A 15 -5.78 -28.62 7.21
N PHE A 16 -4.60 -28.13 6.90
CA PHE A 16 -4.32 -26.70 6.80
C PHE A 16 -5.14 -26.05 5.68
N THR A 17 -5.17 -26.67 4.48
CA THR A 17 -5.96 -26.16 3.35
C THR A 17 -7.46 -26.23 3.63
N LEU A 18 -7.95 -27.25 4.28
CA LEU A 18 -9.35 -27.38 4.69
C LEU A 18 -9.75 -26.30 5.70
N ASN A 19 -8.90 -26.08 6.71
CA ASN A 19 -9.14 -25.03 7.70
C ASN A 19 -9.12 -23.63 7.04
N LEU A 20 -8.18 -23.39 6.12
CA LEU A 20 -8.11 -22.15 5.37
C LEU A 20 -9.38 -21.92 4.52
N TYR A 21 -9.85 -22.98 3.87
CA TYR A 21 -11.09 -22.96 3.09
C TYR A 21 -12.31 -22.71 3.99
N ALA A 22 -12.43 -23.39 5.10
CA ALA A 22 -13.51 -23.17 6.07
C ALA A 22 -13.49 -21.75 6.64
N CYS A 23 -12.33 -21.22 6.98
CA CYS A 23 -12.16 -19.84 7.44
C CYS A 23 -12.60 -18.84 6.34
N ARG A 24 -12.22 -19.07 5.09
CA ARG A 24 -12.67 -18.27 3.95
C ARG A 24 -14.21 -18.28 3.83
N GLN A 25 -14.85 -19.43 3.90
CA GLN A 25 -16.32 -19.55 3.79
C GLN A 25 -17.06 -18.84 4.93
N LEU A 26 -16.45 -18.76 6.12
CA LEU A 26 -17.00 -18.02 7.26
C LEU A 26 -16.79 -16.50 7.13
N LEU A 27 -15.69 -16.06 6.52
CA LEU A 27 -15.35 -14.63 6.40
C LEU A 27 -16.00 -13.96 5.18
N LEU A 28 -16.18 -14.68 4.06
CA LEU A 28 -16.78 -14.12 2.84
C LEU A 28 -18.18 -13.51 3.06
N PRO A 29 -19.13 -14.16 3.77
CA PRO A 29 -20.43 -13.56 4.05
C PRO A 29 -20.36 -12.32 4.95
N LEU A 30 -19.26 -12.18 5.69
CA LEU A 30 -19.01 -11.02 6.55
C LEU A 30 -18.32 -9.85 5.82
N ALA A 31 -17.98 -10.01 4.54
CA ALA A 31 -17.45 -8.89 3.75
C ALA A 31 -18.52 -7.78 3.66
N PRO A 32 -18.16 -6.47 3.81
CA PRO A 32 -16.81 -5.92 3.89
C PRO A 32 -16.23 -5.74 5.32
N PHE A 33 -16.89 -6.25 6.36
CA PHE A 33 -16.54 -5.96 7.76
C PHE A 33 -15.08 -6.26 8.13
N PRO A 34 -14.48 -7.42 7.77
CA PRO A 34 -13.07 -7.69 8.13
C PRO A 34 -12.13 -6.61 7.59
N GLY A 35 -12.36 -6.11 6.38
CA GLY A 35 -11.60 -5.02 5.79
C GLY A 35 -11.77 -3.71 6.54
N LEU A 36 -13.00 -3.36 6.95
CA LEU A 36 -13.29 -2.17 7.74
C LEU A 36 -12.62 -2.23 9.13
N PHE A 37 -12.70 -3.39 9.81
CA PHE A 37 -12.04 -3.60 11.10
C PHE A 37 -10.52 -3.49 10.99
N LEU A 38 -9.92 -4.12 9.99
CA LEU A 38 -8.48 -4.04 9.77
C LEU A 38 -8.04 -2.61 9.48
N THR A 39 -8.74 -1.91 8.57
CA THR A 39 -8.46 -0.50 8.27
C THR A 39 -8.57 0.38 9.52
N ALA A 40 -9.62 0.18 10.32
CA ALA A 40 -9.81 0.90 11.58
C ALA A 40 -8.68 0.63 12.58
N ALA A 41 -8.23 -0.62 12.70
CA ALA A 41 -7.10 -0.98 13.54
C ALA A 41 -5.78 -0.31 13.08
N LEU A 42 -5.53 -0.25 11.77
CA LEU A 42 -4.37 0.42 11.21
C LEU A 42 -4.41 1.93 11.49
N ILE A 43 -5.57 2.57 11.30
CA ILE A 43 -5.76 3.98 11.64
C ILE A 43 -5.60 4.21 13.14
N ALA A 44 -6.11 3.31 13.99
CA ALA A 44 -5.90 3.41 15.43
C ALA A 44 -4.42 3.35 15.81
N PHE A 45 -3.61 2.49 15.18
CA PHE A 45 -2.16 2.47 15.38
C PHE A 45 -1.49 3.78 14.96
N LEU A 46 -1.94 4.42 13.89
CA LEU A 46 -1.42 5.73 13.47
C LEU A 46 -1.79 6.84 14.46
N LEU A 47 -3.03 6.87 14.92
CA LEU A 47 -3.53 7.89 15.87
C LEU A 47 -2.97 7.69 17.29
N ASP A 48 -2.58 6.47 17.65
CA ASP A 48 -2.00 6.19 18.97
C ASP A 48 -0.63 6.89 19.18
N LEU A 49 0.13 7.11 18.12
CA LEU A 49 1.43 7.75 18.19
C LEU A 49 1.32 9.22 18.67
N PRO A 50 0.58 10.11 18.00
CA PRO A 50 0.39 11.47 18.47
C PRO A 50 -0.40 11.55 19.79
N SER A 51 -1.32 10.59 20.05
CA SER A 51 -2.03 10.53 21.32
C SER A 51 -1.11 10.29 22.50
N ARG A 52 -0.17 9.34 22.41
CA ARG A 52 0.84 9.08 23.45
C ARG A 52 1.79 10.26 23.65
N TRP A 53 2.15 10.96 22.58
CA TRP A 53 2.97 12.15 22.68
C TRP A 53 2.27 13.27 23.48
N LEU A 54 0.95 13.47 23.28
CA LEU A 54 0.16 14.41 24.08
C LEU A 54 0.01 13.95 25.55
N VAL A 55 -0.18 12.66 25.78
CA VAL A 55 -0.22 12.10 27.15
C VAL A 55 1.13 12.32 27.86
N GLY A 56 2.26 12.14 27.17
CA GLY A 56 3.59 12.42 27.69
C GLY A 56 3.82 13.90 28.06
N ARG A 57 2.97 14.81 27.56
CA ARG A 57 2.94 16.24 27.91
C ARG A 57 1.96 16.60 29.02
N GLY A 58 1.33 15.61 29.66
CA GLY A 58 0.46 15.80 30.81
C GLY A 58 -1.05 15.82 30.49
N LEU A 59 -1.48 15.59 29.24
CA LEU A 59 -2.89 15.47 28.94
C LEU A 59 -3.44 14.12 29.40
N PRO A 60 -4.66 14.05 29.96
CA PRO A 60 -5.30 12.77 30.26
C PRO A 60 -5.58 12.00 28.95
N ARG A 61 -5.46 10.69 28.99
CA ARG A 61 -5.52 9.82 27.80
C ARG A 61 -6.77 10.04 26.95
N TRP A 62 -7.94 10.15 27.59
CA TRP A 62 -9.20 10.37 26.87
C TRP A 62 -9.21 11.70 26.09
N LEU A 63 -8.68 12.78 26.70
CA LEU A 63 -8.61 14.09 26.06
C LEU A 63 -7.59 14.10 24.90
N ALA A 64 -6.44 13.44 25.09
CA ALA A 64 -5.46 13.29 24.02
C ALA A 64 -6.06 12.56 22.80
N ILE A 65 -6.85 11.51 23.02
CA ILE A 65 -7.53 10.77 21.95
C ILE A 65 -8.55 11.66 21.24
N VAL A 66 -9.39 12.39 21.98
CA VAL A 66 -10.39 13.31 21.40
C VAL A 66 -9.71 14.39 20.57
N VAL A 67 -8.67 15.03 21.09
CA VAL A 67 -7.94 16.10 20.39
C VAL A 67 -7.28 15.55 19.12
N VAL A 68 -6.56 14.44 19.21
CA VAL A 68 -5.90 13.85 18.03
C VAL A 68 -6.92 13.43 16.97
N THR A 69 -8.02 12.81 17.38
CA THR A 69 -9.07 12.40 16.44
C THR A 69 -9.72 13.62 15.79
N ALA A 70 -10.03 14.66 16.57
CA ALA A 70 -10.64 15.88 16.05
C ALA A 70 -9.69 16.61 15.08
N VAL A 71 -8.42 16.74 15.42
CA VAL A 71 -7.40 17.37 14.55
C VAL A 71 -7.23 16.56 13.26
N THR A 72 -7.12 15.23 13.36
CA THR A 72 -6.99 14.36 12.19
C THR A 72 -8.23 14.40 11.30
N ALA A 73 -9.43 14.34 11.89
CA ALA A 73 -10.68 14.47 11.15
C ALA A 73 -10.78 15.83 10.45
N SER A 74 -10.43 16.93 11.13
CA SER A 74 -10.42 18.27 10.55
C SER A 74 -9.39 18.39 9.41
N ALA A 75 -8.20 17.82 9.57
CA ALA A 75 -7.17 17.80 8.53
C ALA A 75 -7.63 16.99 7.30
N LEU A 76 -8.29 15.84 7.52
CA LEU A 76 -8.85 15.02 6.43
C LEU A 76 -9.98 15.75 5.70
N VAL A 77 -10.87 16.42 6.43
CA VAL A 77 -11.95 17.21 5.82
C VAL A 77 -11.37 18.38 5.02
N LEU A 78 -10.38 19.08 5.55
CA LEU A 78 -9.72 20.16 4.82
C LEU A 78 -9.02 19.63 3.56
N ALA A 79 -8.29 18.53 3.66
CA ALA A 79 -7.67 17.87 2.51
C ALA A 79 -8.74 17.40 1.48
N ALA A 80 -9.87 16.87 1.93
CA ALA A 80 -10.95 16.47 1.05
C ALA A 80 -11.54 17.66 0.30
N ILE A 81 -11.75 18.79 0.95
CA ILE A 81 -12.32 19.99 0.31
C ILE A 81 -11.34 20.66 -0.65
N THR A 82 -10.04 20.62 -0.36
CA THR A 82 -9.03 21.32 -1.17
C THR A 82 -8.37 20.42 -2.21
N LEU A 83 -7.92 19.23 -1.80
CA LEU A 83 -7.14 18.34 -2.64
C LEU A 83 -8.01 17.48 -3.57
N VAL A 84 -9.15 16.96 -3.08
CA VAL A 84 -9.99 16.06 -3.88
C VAL A 84 -10.54 16.74 -5.14
N PRO A 85 -11.10 17.97 -5.12
CA PRO A 85 -11.53 18.65 -6.35
C PRO A 85 -10.39 18.88 -7.32
N LEU A 86 -9.20 19.24 -6.83
CA LEU A 86 -8.01 19.44 -7.67
C LEU A 86 -7.60 18.12 -8.34
N LEU A 87 -7.55 17.02 -7.60
CA LEU A 87 -7.23 15.70 -8.14
C LEU A 87 -8.27 15.22 -9.16
N ILE A 88 -9.56 15.43 -8.87
CA ILE A 88 -10.65 15.10 -9.80
C ILE A 88 -10.51 15.90 -11.09
N ASN A 89 -10.26 17.21 -11.01
CA ASN A 89 -10.08 18.04 -12.19
C ASN A 89 -8.88 17.59 -13.04
N GLN A 90 -7.74 17.32 -12.42
CA GLN A 90 -6.55 16.83 -13.14
C GLN A 90 -6.79 15.42 -13.71
N LEU A 91 -7.53 14.58 -13.00
CA LEU A 91 -7.90 13.24 -13.45
C LEU A 91 -8.83 13.30 -14.68
N VAL A 92 -9.85 14.15 -14.66
CA VAL A 92 -10.76 14.35 -15.81
C VAL A 92 -9.98 14.89 -17.00
N GLN A 93 -9.08 15.86 -16.80
CA GLN A 93 -8.20 16.35 -17.85
C GLN A 93 -7.32 15.25 -18.44
N LEU A 94 -6.74 14.39 -17.61
CA LEU A 94 -5.94 13.24 -18.06
C LEU A 94 -6.79 12.24 -18.86
N ILE A 95 -8.00 11.92 -18.39
CA ILE A 95 -8.94 11.04 -19.12
C ILE A 95 -9.27 11.61 -20.51
N ASN A 96 -9.52 12.91 -20.59
CA ASN A 96 -9.81 13.58 -21.87
C ASN A 96 -8.59 13.65 -22.80
N ALA A 97 -7.38 13.61 -22.25
CA ALA A 97 -6.14 13.57 -23.03
C ALA A 97 -5.79 12.15 -23.53
N LEU A 98 -6.35 11.09 -22.93
CA LEU A 98 -6.05 9.70 -23.29
C LEU A 98 -6.21 9.37 -24.77
N PRO A 99 -7.27 9.80 -25.51
CA PRO A 99 -7.37 9.55 -26.94
C PRO A 99 -6.19 10.14 -27.74
N GLY A 100 -5.76 11.35 -27.37
CA GLY A 100 -4.58 11.97 -27.99
C GLY A 100 -3.27 11.23 -27.67
N LEU A 101 -3.13 10.71 -26.46
CA LEU A 101 -1.99 9.87 -26.05
C LEU A 101 -1.95 8.58 -26.87
N LEU A 102 -3.10 7.95 -27.10
CA LEU A 102 -3.17 6.73 -27.92
C LEU A 102 -2.79 7.01 -29.37
N ALA A 103 -3.32 8.08 -29.97
CA ALA A 103 -2.95 8.48 -31.33
C ALA A 103 -1.45 8.81 -31.45
N ALA A 104 -0.87 9.46 -30.44
CA ALA A 104 0.57 9.71 -30.40
C ALA A 104 1.37 8.39 -30.26
N ALA A 105 0.92 7.45 -29.46
CA ALA A 105 1.54 6.14 -29.34
C ALA A 105 1.49 5.36 -30.66
N GLU A 106 0.36 5.38 -31.37
CA GLU A 106 0.22 4.78 -32.70
C GLU A 106 1.22 5.38 -33.68
N SER A 107 1.33 6.72 -33.77
CA SER A 107 2.29 7.38 -34.65
C SER A 107 3.74 7.06 -34.32
N TRP A 108 4.07 6.87 -33.04
CA TRP A 108 5.39 6.43 -32.60
C TRP A 108 5.71 5.01 -33.07
N ILE A 109 4.74 4.13 -32.98
CA ILE A 109 4.85 2.73 -33.39
C ILE A 109 5.04 2.65 -34.91
N ASP A 110 4.27 3.43 -35.69
CA ASP A 110 4.40 3.51 -37.14
C ASP A 110 5.82 3.97 -37.55
N HIS A 111 6.34 4.99 -36.88
CA HIS A 111 7.72 5.45 -37.11
C HIS A 111 8.78 4.38 -36.81
N VAL A 112 8.58 3.60 -35.73
CA VAL A 112 9.49 2.50 -35.38
C VAL A 112 9.40 1.37 -36.38
N GLN A 113 8.21 1.09 -36.94
CA GLN A 113 8.01 0.10 -38.01
C GLN A 113 8.72 0.53 -39.28
N ASP A 114 8.51 1.77 -39.74
CA ASP A 114 9.17 2.30 -40.92
C ASP A 114 10.70 2.23 -40.80
N TRP A 115 11.22 2.64 -39.64
CA TRP A 115 12.66 2.58 -39.35
C TRP A 115 13.18 1.12 -39.31
N SER A 116 12.37 0.16 -38.83
CA SER A 116 12.75 -1.26 -38.80
C SER A 116 12.77 -1.89 -40.21
N MET A 117 11.79 -1.52 -41.05
CA MET A 117 11.72 -1.98 -42.44
C MET A 117 12.88 -1.46 -43.28
N GLU A 118 13.26 -0.19 -43.11
CA GLU A 118 14.43 0.43 -43.80
C GLU A 118 15.75 -0.29 -43.48
N ARG A 119 15.82 -0.94 -42.28
CA ARG A 119 17.02 -1.66 -41.83
C ARG A 119 16.97 -3.17 -42.00
N GLY A 120 15.91 -3.69 -42.61
CA GLY A 120 15.78 -5.13 -42.91
C GLY A 120 15.61 -6.03 -41.66
N LEU A 121 15.03 -5.45 -40.58
CA LEU A 121 14.70 -6.23 -39.38
C LEU A 121 13.46 -7.11 -39.61
N PRO A 122 13.32 -8.28 -38.93
CA PRO A 122 12.21 -9.21 -39.16
C PRO A 122 10.84 -8.52 -38.96
N SER A 123 9.85 -8.94 -39.78
CA SER A 123 8.47 -8.43 -39.78
C SER A 123 7.66 -8.69 -38.51
N ASP A 124 8.18 -9.46 -37.57
CA ASP A 124 7.51 -9.78 -36.30
C ASP A 124 7.25 -8.53 -35.39
N PHE A 125 7.90 -7.40 -35.68
CA PHE A 125 7.63 -6.15 -35.00
C PHE A 125 6.24 -5.57 -35.28
N GLY A 126 5.65 -5.86 -36.45
CA GLY A 126 4.30 -5.42 -36.81
C GLY A 126 3.20 -6.00 -35.94
N ASP A 127 3.29 -7.30 -35.64
CA ASP A 127 2.31 -7.98 -34.79
C ASP A 127 2.46 -7.53 -33.32
N LEU A 128 3.70 -7.40 -32.83
CA LEU A 128 3.99 -6.92 -31.49
C LEU A 128 3.48 -5.47 -31.27
N SER A 129 3.60 -4.62 -32.26
CA SER A 129 3.16 -3.23 -32.19
C SER A 129 1.62 -3.13 -32.13
N SER A 130 0.91 -3.89 -32.94
CA SER A 130 -0.55 -3.94 -32.93
C SER A 130 -1.11 -4.47 -31.60
N ASP A 131 -0.44 -5.48 -31.03
CA ASP A 131 -0.78 -6.03 -29.71
C ASP A 131 -0.54 -5.01 -28.58
N LEU A 132 0.55 -4.22 -28.67
CA LEU A 132 0.85 -3.16 -27.71
C LEU A 132 -0.20 -2.04 -27.76
N VAL A 133 -0.56 -1.55 -28.96
CA VAL A 133 -1.62 -0.52 -29.13
C VAL A 133 -2.95 -1.01 -28.58
N THR A 134 -3.33 -2.23 -28.95
CA THR A 134 -4.59 -2.85 -28.48
C THR A 134 -4.56 -3.03 -26.95
N GLY A 135 -3.42 -3.44 -26.39
CA GLY A 135 -3.21 -3.57 -24.96
C GLY A 135 -3.33 -2.22 -24.24
N LEU A 136 -2.67 -1.18 -24.74
CA LEU A 136 -2.74 0.18 -24.21
C LEU A 136 -4.16 0.76 -24.27
N SER A 137 -4.86 0.58 -25.39
CA SER A 137 -6.23 1.04 -25.56
C SER A 137 -7.19 0.35 -24.59
N ARG A 138 -7.03 -0.96 -24.36
CA ARG A 138 -7.79 -1.72 -23.34
C ARG A 138 -7.49 -1.23 -21.94
N LEU A 139 -6.21 -1.01 -21.60
CA LEU A 139 -5.82 -0.49 -20.29
C LEU A 139 -6.37 0.91 -20.06
N ALA A 140 -6.28 1.81 -21.06
CA ALA A 140 -6.81 3.15 -20.97
C ALA A 140 -8.34 3.17 -20.77
N SER A 141 -9.08 2.34 -21.51
CA SER A 141 -10.54 2.22 -21.36
C SER A 141 -10.93 1.64 -20.00
N GLN A 142 -10.26 0.58 -19.55
CA GLN A 142 -10.49 0.00 -18.22
C GLN A 142 -10.16 0.99 -17.09
N PHE A 143 -9.07 1.74 -17.25
CA PHE A 143 -8.67 2.77 -16.31
C PHE A 143 -9.73 3.86 -16.23
N SER A 144 -10.16 4.41 -17.37
CA SER A 144 -11.23 5.41 -17.44
C SER A 144 -12.53 4.92 -16.78
N GLN A 145 -12.98 3.69 -17.09
CA GLN A 145 -14.19 3.12 -16.50
C GLN A 145 -14.08 2.93 -14.99
N ARG A 146 -12.94 2.45 -14.50
CA ARG A 146 -12.71 2.30 -13.04
C ARG A 146 -12.70 3.65 -12.33
N LEU A 147 -12.08 4.66 -12.92
CA LEU A 147 -12.03 6.00 -12.35
C LEU A 147 -13.41 6.66 -12.31
N LEU A 148 -14.19 6.55 -13.39
CA LEU A 148 -15.58 7.02 -13.42
C LEU A 148 -16.44 6.25 -12.39
N GLY A 149 -16.20 4.96 -12.20
CA GLY A 149 -16.85 4.15 -11.16
C GLY A 149 -16.53 4.66 -9.75
N ILE A 150 -15.29 5.03 -9.47
CA ILE A 150 -14.87 5.60 -8.17
C ILE A 150 -15.59 6.95 -7.92
N LEU A 151 -15.70 7.80 -8.95
CA LEU A 151 -16.41 9.08 -8.84
C LEU A 151 -17.91 8.90 -8.57
N GLY A 152 -18.52 7.80 -9.03
CA GLY A 152 -19.94 7.49 -8.84
C GLY A 152 -20.31 6.91 -7.46
N THR A 153 -19.35 6.39 -6.69
CA THR A 153 -19.61 5.64 -5.43
C THR A 153 -19.51 6.46 -4.14
N THR A 154 -19.69 7.76 -4.22
CA THR A 154 -19.39 8.72 -3.12
C THR A 154 -20.15 8.45 -1.82
N LEU A 155 -21.43 8.07 -1.88
CA LEU A 155 -22.26 7.89 -0.66
C LEU A 155 -21.85 6.67 0.16
N GLY A 156 -21.64 5.52 -0.47
CA GLY A 156 -21.22 4.29 0.23
C GLY A 156 -19.82 4.44 0.84
N THR A 157 -18.93 5.15 0.16
CA THR A 157 -17.57 5.41 0.63
C THR A 157 -17.56 6.32 1.86
N THR A 158 -18.43 7.34 1.90
CA THR A 158 -18.55 8.25 3.05
C THR A 158 -19.04 7.52 4.30
N ILE A 159 -20.05 6.67 4.18
CA ILE A 159 -20.56 5.87 5.31
C ILE A 159 -19.47 4.93 5.83
N ASN A 160 -18.77 4.23 4.95
CA ASN A 160 -17.65 3.36 5.34
C ASN A 160 -16.53 4.12 6.03
N ALA A 161 -16.18 5.33 5.56
CA ALA A 161 -15.17 6.17 6.19
C ALA A 161 -15.57 6.59 7.61
N VAL A 162 -16.83 6.94 7.82
CA VAL A 162 -17.35 7.25 9.17
C VAL A 162 -17.31 6.04 10.07
N ILE A 163 -17.74 4.87 9.60
CA ILE A 163 -17.67 3.61 10.35
C ILE A 163 -16.23 3.30 10.75
N VAL A 164 -15.28 3.38 9.80
CA VAL A 164 -13.86 3.15 10.06
C VAL A 164 -13.31 4.11 11.09
N LEU A 165 -13.67 5.41 11.02
CA LEU A 165 -13.20 6.39 11.98
C LEU A 165 -13.75 6.10 13.39
N VAL A 166 -15.05 5.80 13.50
CA VAL A 166 -15.69 5.42 14.78
C VAL A 166 -15.02 4.16 15.36
N LEU A 167 -14.83 3.13 14.55
CA LEU A 167 -14.14 1.91 14.97
C LEU A 167 -12.68 2.18 15.39
N ALA A 168 -11.97 3.05 14.68
CA ALA A 168 -10.60 3.43 15.03
C ALA A 168 -10.54 4.11 16.40
N VAL A 169 -11.50 4.97 16.73
CA VAL A 169 -11.61 5.57 18.07
C VAL A 169 -11.88 4.51 19.14
N PHE A 170 -12.78 3.56 18.88
CA PHE A 170 -13.03 2.45 19.81
C PHE A 170 -11.78 1.57 20.01
N PHE A 171 -11.04 1.29 18.95
CA PHE A 171 -9.78 0.56 19.06
C PHE A 171 -8.71 1.35 19.80
N LEU A 172 -8.68 2.67 19.66
CA LEU A 172 -7.74 3.52 20.36
C LEU A 172 -8.06 3.60 21.87
N LEU A 173 -9.34 3.65 22.24
CA LEU A 173 -9.79 3.64 23.64
C LEU A 173 -9.64 2.27 24.28
N GLY A 174 -10.04 1.21 23.60
CA GLY A 174 -10.09 -0.17 24.11
C GLY A 174 -8.91 -1.05 23.73
N GLY A 175 -7.90 -0.53 23.01
CA GLY A 175 -6.85 -1.35 22.38
C GLY A 175 -6.07 -2.24 23.34
N GLU A 176 -5.80 -1.80 24.56
CA GLU A 176 -5.11 -2.61 25.57
C GLU A 176 -5.99 -3.79 26.02
N SER A 177 -7.27 -3.56 26.28
CA SER A 177 -8.21 -4.61 26.69
C SER A 177 -8.45 -5.62 25.55
N ILE A 178 -8.59 -5.13 24.32
CA ILE A 178 -8.78 -5.97 23.13
C ILE A 178 -7.55 -6.83 22.88
N SER A 179 -6.35 -6.26 22.93
CA SER A 179 -5.10 -7.00 22.72
C SER A 179 -4.89 -8.09 23.78
N GLN A 180 -5.15 -7.77 25.04
CA GLN A 180 -5.08 -8.73 26.13
C GLN A 180 -6.11 -9.86 25.95
N GLY A 181 -7.35 -9.52 25.56
CA GLY A 181 -8.39 -10.50 25.26
C GLY A 181 -8.02 -11.48 24.16
N LEU A 182 -7.42 -10.96 23.08
CA LEU A 182 -7.00 -11.77 21.92
C LEU A 182 -5.85 -12.73 22.25
N VAL A 183 -4.90 -12.33 23.10
CA VAL A 183 -3.75 -13.17 23.43
C VAL A 183 -3.97 -14.07 24.64
N ARG A 184 -5.11 -13.96 25.34
CA ARG A 184 -5.44 -14.76 26.53
C ARG A 184 -5.41 -16.27 26.28
N TRP A 185 -5.58 -16.69 25.02
CA TRP A 185 -5.53 -18.10 24.61
C TRP A 185 -4.10 -18.65 24.46
N LEU A 186 -3.09 -17.75 24.44
CA LEU A 186 -1.70 -18.16 24.38
C LEU A 186 -1.14 -18.39 25.79
N PRO A 187 -0.11 -19.25 25.93
CA PRO A 187 0.65 -19.35 27.17
C PRO A 187 1.21 -17.98 27.59
N GLU A 188 1.19 -17.65 28.87
CA GLU A 188 1.59 -16.32 29.42
C GLU A 188 2.94 -15.82 28.87
N ARG A 189 3.89 -16.74 28.76
CA ARG A 189 5.25 -16.45 28.22
C ARG A 189 5.25 -15.90 26.78
N TRP A 190 4.21 -16.19 25.98
CA TRP A 190 4.08 -15.71 24.61
C TRP A 190 3.21 -14.46 24.51
N GLN A 191 2.31 -14.24 25.44
CA GLN A 191 1.37 -13.11 25.40
C GLN A 191 2.10 -11.80 25.29
N HIS A 192 3.10 -11.55 26.17
CA HIS A 192 3.88 -10.31 26.16
C HIS A 192 4.68 -10.14 24.85
N LEU A 193 5.34 -11.21 24.38
CA LEU A 193 6.11 -11.19 23.14
C LEU A 193 5.21 -10.86 21.94
N VAL A 194 4.05 -11.52 21.82
CA VAL A 194 3.12 -11.34 20.70
C VAL A 194 2.56 -9.93 20.68
N VAL A 195 2.00 -9.45 21.80
CA VAL A 195 1.43 -8.10 21.88
C VAL A 195 2.49 -7.04 21.59
N HIS A 196 3.67 -7.16 22.21
CA HIS A 196 4.74 -6.19 22.04
C HIS A 196 5.26 -6.18 20.59
N THR A 197 5.52 -7.34 20.01
CA THR A 197 6.02 -7.45 18.61
C THR A 197 5.01 -6.89 17.62
N ILE A 198 3.74 -7.33 17.68
CA ILE A 198 2.71 -6.85 16.76
C ILE A 198 2.55 -5.33 16.90
N THR A 199 2.34 -4.85 18.12
CA THR A 199 2.09 -3.41 18.33
C THR A 199 3.27 -2.56 17.87
N ARG A 200 4.51 -2.96 18.19
CA ARG A 200 5.71 -2.23 17.80
C ARG A 200 5.91 -2.25 16.28
N THR A 201 5.79 -3.41 15.66
CA THR A 201 6.02 -3.58 14.21
C THR A 201 4.97 -2.85 13.40
N PHE A 202 3.67 -3.07 13.70
CA PHE A 202 2.60 -2.44 12.93
C PHE A 202 2.61 -0.92 13.11
N ARG A 203 2.72 -0.43 14.35
CA ARG A 203 2.77 1.01 14.62
C ARG A 203 3.97 1.67 13.94
N GLY A 204 5.18 1.12 14.12
CA GLY A 204 6.40 1.67 13.54
C GLY A 204 6.36 1.66 12.01
N TYR A 205 5.94 0.55 11.41
CA TYR A 205 5.84 0.42 9.98
C TYR A 205 4.83 1.39 9.35
N PHE A 206 3.58 1.40 9.82
CA PHE A 206 2.55 2.26 9.24
C PHE A 206 2.80 3.73 9.49
N ALA A 207 3.27 4.10 10.68
CA ALA A 207 3.64 5.49 10.95
C ALA A 207 4.78 5.95 10.04
N GLY A 208 5.82 5.13 9.87
CA GLY A 208 6.91 5.43 8.95
C GLY A 208 6.43 5.56 7.51
N GLN A 209 5.62 4.61 7.03
CA GLN A 209 5.11 4.65 5.65
C GLN A 209 4.22 5.85 5.36
N VAL A 210 3.32 6.22 6.29
CA VAL A 210 2.48 7.41 6.10
C VAL A 210 3.32 8.68 6.07
N VAL A 211 4.30 8.81 6.96
CA VAL A 211 5.20 9.97 6.96
C VAL A 211 6.03 10.03 5.67
N LEU A 212 6.58 8.90 5.22
CA LEU A 212 7.31 8.83 3.95
C LEU A 212 6.42 9.17 2.75
N ALA A 213 5.19 8.64 2.70
CA ALA A 213 4.23 8.95 1.66
C ALA A 213 3.89 10.44 1.60
N LEU A 214 3.69 11.08 2.76
CA LEU A 214 3.42 12.52 2.84
C LEU A 214 4.63 13.35 2.38
N ILE A 215 5.83 13.01 2.86
CA ILE A 215 7.05 13.73 2.48
C ILE A 215 7.31 13.59 0.99
N LEU A 216 7.17 12.37 0.45
CA LEU A 216 7.37 12.12 -0.97
C LEU A 216 6.31 12.86 -1.83
N SER A 217 5.02 12.79 -1.43
CA SER A 217 3.95 13.53 -2.12
C SER A 217 4.23 15.03 -2.15
N VAL A 218 4.54 15.63 -1.00
CA VAL A 218 4.81 17.06 -0.91
C VAL A 218 6.06 17.44 -1.72
N GLY A 219 7.13 16.67 -1.61
CA GLY A 219 8.36 16.89 -2.38
C GLY A 219 8.10 16.85 -3.89
N GLN A 220 7.35 15.85 -4.35
CA GLN A 220 6.97 15.71 -5.76
C GLN A 220 6.03 16.83 -6.21
N ILE A 221 5.03 17.25 -5.39
CA ILE A 221 4.15 18.38 -5.71
C ILE A 221 4.97 19.64 -5.94
N VAL A 222 5.93 19.93 -5.06
CA VAL A 222 6.79 21.11 -5.18
C VAL A 222 7.60 21.06 -6.48
N VAL A 223 8.30 19.95 -6.72
CA VAL A 223 9.18 19.81 -7.89
C VAL A 223 8.37 19.82 -9.19
N PHE A 224 7.28 19.08 -9.28
CA PHE A 224 6.42 19.03 -10.46
C PHE A 224 5.73 20.38 -10.74
N SER A 225 5.38 21.14 -9.70
CA SER A 225 4.81 22.48 -9.85
C SER A 225 5.85 23.47 -10.37
N VAL A 226 7.10 23.41 -9.88
CA VAL A 226 8.20 24.26 -10.34
C VAL A 226 8.55 23.97 -11.81
N LEU A 227 8.54 22.70 -12.21
CA LEU A 227 8.80 22.29 -13.60
C LEU A 227 7.60 22.49 -14.53
N GLY A 228 6.43 22.89 -14.02
CA GLY A 228 5.23 23.08 -14.83
C GLY A 228 4.67 21.79 -15.44
N ILE A 229 4.89 20.65 -14.77
CA ILE A 229 4.50 19.32 -15.27
C ILE A 229 2.97 19.19 -15.31
N PRO A 230 2.37 18.80 -16.46
CA PRO A 230 0.94 18.60 -16.57
C PRO A 230 0.48 17.50 -15.60
N TYR A 231 -0.67 17.71 -14.95
CA TYR A 231 -1.23 16.79 -13.94
C TYR A 231 -0.29 16.52 -12.76
N GLY A 232 0.65 17.44 -12.48
CA GLY A 232 1.75 17.22 -11.53
C GLY A 232 1.29 16.90 -10.13
N VAL A 233 0.22 17.54 -9.61
CA VAL A 233 -0.32 17.25 -8.28
C VAL A 233 -0.94 15.84 -8.22
N LEU A 234 -1.68 15.44 -9.26
CA LEU A 234 -2.25 14.10 -9.35
C LEU A 234 -1.15 13.03 -9.29
N PHE A 235 -0.14 13.16 -10.13
CA PHE A 235 0.96 12.20 -10.19
C PHE A 235 1.80 12.19 -8.91
N ALA A 236 2.06 13.35 -8.33
CA ALA A 236 2.77 13.45 -7.06
C ALA A 236 2.05 12.72 -5.91
N VAL A 237 0.73 12.90 -5.81
CA VAL A 237 -0.09 12.21 -4.82
C VAL A 237 -0.15 10.71 -5.09
N LEU A 238 -0.29 10.29 -6.35
CA LEU A 238 -0.28 8.87 -6.73
C LEU A 238 1.07 8.20 -6.40
N ILE A 239 2.19 8.84 -6.74
CA ILE A 239 3.53 8.33 -6.42
C ILE A 239 3.70 8.21 -4.91
N GLY A 240 3.32 9.24 -4.15
CA GLY A 240 3.38 9.21 -2.70
C GLY A 240 2.47 8.15 -2.08
N PHE A 241 1.24 8.01 -2.57
CA PHE A 241 0.31 6.99 -2.07
C PHE A 241 0.83 5.56 -2.34
N THR A 242 1.40 5.32 -3.52
CA THR A 242 1.96 4.01 -3.84
C THR A 242 3.17 3.65 -2.99
N THR A 243 3.85 4.61 -2.36
CA THR A 243 4.96 4.38 -1.41
C THR A 243 4.50 3.58 -0.18
N LEU A 244 3.20 3.58 0.16
CA LEU A 244 2.67 2.72 1.22
C LEU A 244 2.96 1.23 0.98
N VAL A 245 3.16 0.84 -0.27
CA VAL A 245 3.60 -0.51 -0.67
C VAL A 245 5.05 -0.41 -1.15
N PRO A 246 5.99 -1.18 -0.56
CA PRO A 246 7.38 -1.17 -0.99
C PRO A 246 7.54 -1.40 -2.50
N TYR A 247 8.43 -0.65 -3.13
CA TYR A 247 8.73 -0.67 -4.58
C TYR A 247 7.61 -0.20 -5.52
N ALA A 248 6.38 0.00 -5.05
CA ALA A 248 5.28 0.42 -5.91
C ALA A 248 5.45 1.86 -6.42
N SER A 249 6.09 2.74 -5.65
CA SER A 249 6.41 4.11 -6.08
C SER A 249 7.36 4.14 -7.29
N ALA A 250 8.36 3.26 -7.34
CA ALA A 250 9.26 3.15 -8.48
C ALA A 250 8.51 2.74 -9.76
N LEU A 251 7.60 1.76 -9.65
CA LEU A 251 6.74 1.35 -10.77
C LEU A 251 5.82 2.50 -11.22
N MET A 252 5.26 3.26 -10.27
CA MET A 252 4.41 4.40 -10.58
C MET A 252 5.20 5.53 -11.26
N ILE A 253 6.43 5.82 -10.82
CA ILE A 253 7.32 6.80 -11.46
C ILE A 253 7.57 6.41 -12.91
N VAL A 254 7.93 5.16 -13.17
CA VAL A 254 8.16 4.67 -14.53
C VAL A 254 6.88 4.78 -15.36
N ALA A 255 5.73 4.37 -14.83
CA ALA A 255 4.45 4.43 -15.54
C ALA A 255 4.06 5.86 -15.92
N VAL A 256 4.16 6.82 -14.98
CA VAL A 256 3.85 8.23 -15.22
C VAL A 256 4.82 8.86 -16.22
N SER A 257 6.12 8.59 -16.06
CA SER A 257 7.14 9.12 -16.96
C SER A 257 6.96 8.60 -18.39
N THR A 258 6.67 7.31 -18.54
CA THR A 258 6.39 6.69 -19.83
C THR A 258 5.12 7.26 -20.46
N LEU A 259 4.05 7.43 -19.67
CA LEU A 259 2.78 7.99 -20.15
C LEU A 259 2.96 9.38 -20.75
N LEU A 260 3.72 10.25 -20.10
CA LEU A 260 3.94 11.60 -20.58
C LEU A 260 5.05 11.70 -21.66
N ALA A 261 5.99 10.74 -21.67
CA ALA A 261 6.98 10.63 -22.74
C ALA A 261 6.35 10.33 -24.11
N ILE A 262 5.18 9.72 -24.15
CA ILE A 262 4.42 9.46 -25.39
C ILE A 262 4.03 10.79 -26.08
N GLN A 263 3.65 11.81 -25.31
CA GLN A 263 3.31 13.14 -25.86
C GLN A 263 4.57 13.96 -26.14
N ASP A 264 5.46 14.02 -25.16
CA ASP A 264 6.71 14.76 -25.24
C ASP A 264 7.81 14.02 -24.49
N PRO A 265 8.77 13.42 -25.22
CA PRO A 265 9.89 12.68 -24.62
C PRO A 265 10.69 13.50 -23.61
N ARG A 266 10.78 14.81 -23.82
CA ARG A 266 11.49 15.71 -22.91
C ARG A 266 10.76 15.80 -21.56
N THR A 267 9.46 16.03 -21.57
CA THR A 267 8.63 16.08 -20.36
C THR A 267 8.68 14.74 -19.62
N GLY A 268 8.61 13.60 -20.32
CA GLY A 268 8.74 12.27 -19.71
C GLY A 268 10.09 12.09 -19.01
N LEU A 269 11.19 12.55 -19.63
CA LEU A 269 12.52 12.46 -19.05
C LEU A 269 12.69 13.41 -17.84
N GLU A 270 12.15 14.62 -17.94
CA GLU A 270 12.16 15.59 -16.83
C GLU A 270 11.44 15.04 -15.61
N ILE A 271 10.28 14.40 -15.78
CA ILE A 271 9.53 13.74 -14.69
C ILE A 271 10.32 12.59 -14.12
N LEU A 272 10.87 11.72 -14.96
CA LEU A 272 11.65 10.57 -14.51
C LEU A 272 12.84 11.04 -13.67
N ALA A 273 13.61 11.99 -14.14
CA ALA A 273 14.76 12.52 -13.44
C ALA A 273 14.36 13.21 -12.12
N ALA A 274 13.34 14.06 -12.16
CA ALA A 274 12.86 14.79 -10.99
C ALA A 274 12.28 13.84 -9.93
N ALA A 275 11.44 12.88 -10.34
CA ALA A 275 10.82 11.94 -9.42
C ALA A 275 11.85 10.99 -8.80
N ILE A 276 12.83 10.51 -9.58
CA ILE A 276 13.94 9.70 -9.04
C ILE A 276 14.77 10.55 -8.06
N ALA A 277 15.11 11.79 -8.38
CA ALA A 277 15.91 12.64 -7.51
C ALA A 277 15.23 12.85 -6.14
N VAL A 278 13.93 13.17 -6.12
CA VAL A 278 13.16 13.30 -4.88
C VAL A 278 13.07 11.94 -4.16
N GLY A 279 12.78 10.85 -4.90
CA GLY A 279 12.72 9.50 -4.35
C GLY A 279 14.04 9.09 -3.69
N GLN A 280 15.17 9.32 -4.34
CA GLN A 280 16.50 9.01 -3.77
C GLN A 280 16.78 9.76 -2.47
N VAL A 281 16.39 11.05 -2.40
CA VAL A 281 16.54 11.81 -1.14
C VAL A 281 15.67 11.18 -0.05
N VAL A 282 14.44 10.79 -0.36
CA VAL A 282 13.54 10.16 0.60
C VAL A 282 14.08 8.79 1.03
N ASP A 283 14.47 7.94 0.08
CA ASP A 283 14.88 6.55 0.33
C ASP A 283 16.26 6.45 1.00
N GLN A 284 17.22 7.31 0.62
CA GLN A 284 18.59 7.25 1.13
C GLN A 284 18.80 8.06 2.41
N VAL A 285 18.04 9.14 2.59
CA VAL A 285 18.26 10.05 3.73
C VAL A 285 17.12 9.91 4.75
N ILE A 286 15.87 10.04 4.33
CA ILE A 286 14.74 10.17 5.27
C ILE A 286 14.31 8.80 5.79
N GLN A 287 14.16 7.81 4.91
CA GLN A 287 13.70 6.48 5.28
C GLN A 287 14.57 5.78 6.33
N PRO A 288 15.92 5.76 6.25
CA PRO A 288 16.77 5.17 7.29
C PRO A 288 16.59 5.82 8.65
N HIS A 289 16.40 7.15 8.68
CA HIS A 289 16.19 7.89 9.93
C HIS A 289 14.81 7.61 10.56
N LEU A 290 13.78 7.41 9.75
CA LEU A 290 12.42 7.15 10.24
C LEU A 290 12.17 5.69 10.61
N MET A 291 12.64 4.76 9.78
CA MET A 291 12.33 3.34 9.94
C MET A 291 13.45 2.54 10.62
N GLY A 292 14.70 2.97 10.52
CA GLY A 292 15.84 2.23 11.08
C GLY A 292 15.79 0.74 10.66
N ASN A 293 16.06 -0.16 11.62
CA ASN A 293 16.03 -1.61 11.39
C ASN A 293 14.67 -2.27 11.70
N LEU A 294 13.56 -1.52 11.60
CA LEU A 294 12.23 -2.01 12.01
C LEU A 294 11.77 -3.25 11.24
N LEU A 295 12.20 -3.43 9.99
CA LEU A 295 11.71 -4.54 9.17
C LEU A 295 12.56 -5.81 9.29
N GLY A 296 13.88 -5.70 9.43
CA GLY A 296 14.80 -6.84 9.52
C GLY A 296 14.66 -7.87 8.38
N LEU A 297 13.92 -7.53 7.32
CA LEU A 297 13.64 -8.41 6.18
C LEU A 297 14.58 -8.07 5.02
N GLN A 298 15.13 -9.08 4.38
CA GLN A 298 15.87 -8.91 3.14
C GLN A 298 14.92 -8.50 2.00
N PRO A 299 15.35 -7.64 1.05
CA PRO A 299 14.53 -7.18 -0.06
C PRO A 299 13.89 -8.31 -0.88
N ALA A 300 14.58 -9.44 -1.05
CA ALA A 300 14.08 -10.61 -1.78
C ALA A 300 12.80 -11.20 -1.14
N TRP A 301 12.68 -11.16 0.19
CA TRP A 301 11.48 -11.62 0.88
C TRP A 301 10.25 -10.76 0.58
N LEU A 302 10.44 -9.44 0.36
CA LEU A 302 9.33 -8.55 0.03
C LEU A 302 8.69 -8.89 -1.30
N LEU A 303 9.48 -9.31 -2.30
CA LEU A 303 8.97 -9.74 -3.61
C LEU A 303 8.08 -10.99 -3.52
N ILE A 304 8.30 -11.85 -2.53
CA ILE A 304 7.48 -13.05 -2.29
C ILE A 304 6.26 -12.71 -1.42
N VAL A 305 6.47 -11.94 -0.36
CA VAL A 305 5.43 -11.67 0.64
C VAL A 305 4.33 -10.76 0.10
N LEU A 306 4.67 -9.78 -0.76
CA LEU A 306 3.68 -8.85 -1.31
C LEU A 306 2.62 -9.54 -2.18
N PRO A 307 2.95 -10.38 -3.19
CA PRO A 307 1.94 -11.11 -3.97
C PRO A 307 1.12 -12.08 -3.11
N ILE A 308 1.76 -12.75 -2.15
CA ILE A 308 1.07 -13.65 -1.22
C ILE A 308 0.07 -12.84 -0.38
N GLY A 309 0.48 -11.70 0.15
CA GLY A 309 -0.38 -10.82 0.93
C GLY A 309 -1.56 -10.29 0.13
N ALA A 310 -1.36 -9.87 -1.12
CA ALA A 310 -2.43 -9.45 -2.01
C ALA A 310 -3.47 -10.56 -2.21
N ARG A 311 -3.01 -11.78 -2.52
CA ARG A 311 -3.90 -12.94 -2.71
C ARG A 311 -4.61 -13.35 -1.41
N ALA A 312 -3.90 -13.32 -0.30
CA ALA A 312 -4.51 -13.59 1.01
C ALA A 312 -5.59 -12.54 1.34
N GLY A 313 -5.33 -11.25 1.08
CA GLY A 313 -6.31 -10.19 1.25
C GLY A 313 -7.61 -10.46 0.47
N ASP A 314 -7.50 -10.84 -0.78
CA ASP A 314 -8.68 -11.18 -1.61
C ASP A 314 -9.39 -12.45 -1.10
N LEU A 315 -8.62 -13.46 -0.72
CA LEU A 315 -9.17 -14.72 -0.19
C LEU A 315 -10.01 -14.53 1.07
N PHE A 316 -9.60 -13.62 1.95
CA PHE A 316 -10.27 -13.36 3.23
C PHE A 316 -11.25 -12.17 3.18
N GLY A 317 -11.54 -11.61 2.01
CA GLY A 317 -12.49 -10.51 1.86
C GLY A 317 -11.97 -9.17 2.40
N LEU A 318 -10.66 -9.05 2.61
CA LEU A 318 -9.99 -7.80 3.00
C LEU A 318 -9.74 -6.88 1.79
N GLY A 319 -9.66 -7.47 0.59
CA GLY A 319 -9.18 -6.83 -0.62
C GLY A 319 -7.66 -6.89 -0.78
N SER A 320 -7.21 -6.95 -2.05
CA SER A 320 -5.79 -7.10 -2.38
C SER A 320 -4.92 -5.96 -1.87
N LEU A 321 -5.42 -4.73 -1.85
CA LEU A 321 -4.68 -3.56 -1.38
C LEU A 321 -4.36 -3.65 0.13
N LEU A 322 -5.35 -3.97 0.96
CA LEU A 322 -5.12 -4.15 2.40
C LEU A 322 -4.22 -5.36 2.67
N GLY A 323 -4.38 -6.42 1.88
CA GLY A 323 -3.48 -7.58 1.93
C GLY A 323 -2.03 -7.21 1.65
N LEU A 324 -1.76 -6.39 0.62
CA LEU A 324 -0.44 -5.85 0.32
C LEU A 324 0.13 -5.01 1.47
N LEU A 325 -0.67 -4.09 2.00
CA LEU A 325 -0.25 -3.18 3.07
C LEU A 325 0.16 -3.92 4.34
N VAL A 326 -0.57 -4.98 4.70
CA VAL A 326 -0.35 -5.75 5.93
C VAL A 326 0.71 -6.84 5.75
N ALA A 327 1.00 -7.24 4.51
CA ALA A 327 1.93 -8.32 4.18
C ALA A 327 3.32 -8.14 4.84
N VAL A 328 3.87 -6.95 4.74
CA VAL A 328 5.22 -6.65 5.25
C VAL A 328 5.31 -6.74 6.79
N PRO A 329 4.44 -6.05 7.56
CA PRO A 329 4.49 -6.16 9.01
C PRO A 329 4.14 -7.56 9.51
N VAL A 330 3.25 -8.31 8.83
CA VAL A 330 2.96 -9.71 9.16
C VAL A 330 4.21 -10.58 8.96
N ALA A 331 4.90 -10.45 7.83
CA ALA A 331 6.13 -11.19 7.58
C ALA A 331 7.24 -10.85 8.60
N SER A 332 7.38 -9.57 8.96
CA SER A 332 8.33 -9.14 9.99
C SER A 332 8.01 -9.75 11.37
N CYS A 333 6.72 -9.75 11.75
CA CYS A 333 6.29 -10.42 12.99
C CYS A 333 6.56 -11.93 12.95
N THR A 334 6.25 -12.59 11.82
CA THR A 334 6.48 -14.02 11.62
C THR A 334 7.95 -14.35 11.79
N LYS A 335 8.85 -13.56 11.17
CA LYS A 335 10.30 -13.71 11.32
C LYS A 335 10.70 -13.62 12.80
N THR A 336 10.27 -12.57 13.51
CA THR A 336 10.59 -12.37 14.94
C THR A 336 10.13 -13.55 15.78
N PHE A 337 8.97 -14.14 15.47
CA PHE A 337 8.49 -15.33 16.20
C PHE A 337 9.31 -16.58 15.89
N VAL A 338 9.71 -16.76 14.62
CA VAL A 338 10.58 -17.88 14.23
C VAL A 338 11.96 -17.76 14.89
N ASP A 339 12.55 -16.57 14.87
CA ASP A 339 13.85 -16.30 15.51
C ASP A 339 13.79 -16.56 17.02
N ALA A 340 12.71 -16.09 17.67
CA ALA A 340 12.49 -16.37 19.11
C ALA A 340 12.24 -17.84 19.41
N TRP A 341 11.65 -18.58 18.49
CA TRP A 341 11.47 -20.03 18.60
C TRP A 341 12.81 -20.76 18.45
N GLN A 342 13.61 -20.41 17.45
CA GLN A 342 14.93 -21.00 17.19
C GLN A 342 15.91 -20.77 18.34
N ALA A 343 15.96 -19.54 18.89
CA ALA A 343 16.80 -19.20 20.04
C ALA A 343 16.51 -20.08 21.28
N ARG A 344 15.33 -20.66 21.38
CA ARG A 344 14.96 -21.57 22.47
C ARG A 344 15.32 -23.04 22.20
N LEU A 345 15.49 -23.39 20.93
CA LEU A 345 15.87 -24.75 20.53
C LEU A 345 17.40 -24.95 20.51
N SER A 346 18.16 -23.86 20.50
CA SER A 346 19.62 -23.85 20.60
C SER A 346 19.98 -23.38 22.02
N PRO A 347 20.16 -24.27 23.00
CA PRO A 347 20.74 -23.87 24.27
C PRO A 347 22.18 -23.40 23.98
N GLU A 348 22.55 -22.22 24.49
CA GLU A 348 23.92 -21.74 24.43
C GLU A 348 24.83 -22.83 25.05
N PRO A 349 25.98 -23.15 24.41
CA PRO A 349 27.00 -23.92 25.06
C PRO A 349 27.55 -23.09 26.21
N GLU A 350 27.45 -23.62 27.46
CA GLU A 350 28.10 -23.07 28.63
C GLU A 350 29.63 -22.95 28.46
#